data_7d2c43b7a4ec3c308101072f19abb524
#
_entry.id   7d2c43b7a4ec3c308101072f19abb524
#
_cell.length_a   1.000
_cell.length_b   1.000
_cell.length_c   1.000
_cell.angle_alpha   90.00
_cell.angle_beta   90.00
_cell.angle_gamma   90.00
#
_symmetry.space_group_name_H-M   'P 1'
#
loop_
_entity.id
_entity.type
_entity.pdbx_description
1 polymer ?
#
loop_
_entity_poly.entity_id
_entity_poly.type
_entity_poly.pdbx_seq_one_letter_code
_entity_poly.pdbx_strand_id
1 'polypeptide(L)'
;MPRPILATIHPAAVQHNLERARRAAPDARLWAVVKANAYGHGIERVFEALRSADGIALLDLAEAQQLRQLGWRGPILLLEGVFEPRDLELCSRLSLWHVVHCEQQIDWLAAHKTQVPQRVFLKMNSGMNRLGFTPGRYRSAWARLNALPQVDEISFMTHFSDADAGAGQPGISAQLQRFHDATRDLPGERSVGNSAATLRQGDDALVRCDWVRPGIVLYGASPFADASAESFGLKPVMTLSSKILAVQDVPAGARVGYGGTFEAQRPTRVGIVACGYADGYPRHAP
;
A
#
# COMPACT_ATOMS: atom_id res chain seq x y z
N MET A 1 -24.50 -17.51 -20.77
CA MET A 1 -23.88 -16.18 -20.68
C MET A 1 -23.51 -15.93 -19.21
N PRO A 2 -22.38 -15.31 -18.90
CA PRO A 2 -22.04 -14.96 -17.52
C PRO A 2 -23.07 -13.95 -16.97
N ARG A 3 -23.15 -13.84 -15.63
CA ARG A 3 -23.96 -12.81 -14.96
C ARG A 3 -23.53 -11.42 -15.44
N PRO A 4 -24.45 -10.46 -15.59
CA PRO A 4 -24.14 -9.13 -16.15
C PRO A 4 -23.51 -8.20 -15.10
N ILE A 5 -22.51 -8.69 -14.38
CA ILE A 5 -21.67 -7.90 -13.46
C ILE A 5 -20.27 -7.77 -14.04
N LEU A 6 -19.73 -6.57 -14.04
CA LEU A 6 -18.43 -6.26 -14.63
C LEU A 6 -17.66 -5.26 -13.78
N ALA A 7 -16.42 -5.59 -13.43
CA ALA A 7 -15.45 -4.66 -12.89
C ALA A 7 -14.51 -4.20 -14.01
N THR A 8 -14.60 -2.94 -14.38
CA THR A 8 -13.73 -2.32 -15.39
C THR A 8 -12.60 -1.58 -14.70
N ILE A 9 -11.36 -1.92 -15.04
CA ILE A 9 -10.15 -1.26 -14.52
C ILE A 9 -9.71 -0.20 -15.53
N HIS A 10 -9.36 0.99 -15.04
CA HIS A 10 -8.96 2.16 -15.82
C HIS A 10 -7.46 2.45 -15.64
N PRO A 11 -6.54 1.88 -16.45
CA PRO A 11 -5.09 2.09 -16.30
C PRO A 11 -4.69 3.57 -16.40
N ALA A 12 -5.34 4.34 -17.26
CA ALA A 12 -5.08 5.79 -17.38
C ALA A 12 -5.36 6.56 -16.07
N ALA A 13 -6.31 6.09 -15.24
CA ALA A 13 -6.54 6.67 -13.92
C ALA A 13 -5.39 6.33 -12.96
N VAL A 14 -4.82 5.12 -13.03
CA VAL A 14 -3.63 4.75 -12.23
C VAL A 14 -2.45 5.65 -12.57
N GLN A 15 -2.16 5.85 -13.86
CA GLN A 15 -1.10 6.71 -14.31
C GLN A 15 -1.30 8.16 -13.83
N HIS A 16 -2.52 8.68 -13.98
CA HIS A 16 -2.87 10.01 -13.48
C HIS A 16 -2.64 10.14 -11.97
N ASN A 17 -3.07 9.16 -11.19
CA ASN A 17 -2.92 9.16 -9.72
C ASN A 17 -1.45 9.03 -9.30
N LEU A 18 -0.65 8.27 -10.04
CA LEU A 18 0.80 8.18 -9.85
C LEU A 18 1.46 9.55 -10.05
N GLU A 19 1.07 10.27 -11.09
CA GLU A 19 1.56 11.64 -11.35
C GLU A 19 1.12 12.62 -10.26
N ARG A 20 -0.10 12.47 -9.72
CA ARG A 20 -0.57 13.26 -8.58
C ARG A 20 0.26 13.02 -7.33
N ALA A 21 0.56 11.75 -7.02
CA ALA A 21 1.43 11.40 -5.90
C ALA A 21 2.86 11.94 -6.09
N ARG A 22 3.40 11.90 -7.31
CA ARG A 22 4.72 12.46 -7.64
C ARG A 22 4.76 13.99 -7.45
N ARG A 23 3.71 14.71 -7.86
CA ARG A 23 3.62 16.16 -7.66
C ARG A 23 3.52 16.56 -6.19
N ALA A 24 2.95 15.69 -5.35
CA ALA A 24 2.85 15.92 -3.91
C ALA A 24 4.18 15.70 -3.17
N ALA A 25 5.14 14.97 -3.78
CA ALA A 25 6.48 14.74 -3.24
C ALA A 25 7.52 14.80 -4.37
N PRO A 26 7.79 16.00 -4.93
CA PRO A 26 8.55 16.15 -6.18
C PRO A 26 10.02 15.74 -6.04
N ASP A 27 10.60 15.88 -4.85
CA ASP A 27 12.00 15.58 -4.58
C ASP A 27 12.25 14.12 -4.16
N ALA A 28 11.17 13.33 -3.94
CA ALA A 28 11.28 11.96 -3.50
C ALA A 28 11.08 10.97 -4.66
N ARG A 29 11.80 9.86 -4.63
CA ARG A 29 11.47 8.68 -5.43
C ARG A 29 10.20 8.01 -4.91
N LEU A 30 9.50 7.33 -5.77
CA LEU A 30 8.19 6.79 -5.48
C LEU A 30 8.16 5.27 -5.61
N TRP A 31 7.87 4.59 -4.49
CA TRP A 31 7.46 3.19 -4.47
C TRP A 31 5.97 3.08 -4.81
N ALA A 32 5.62 2.62 -5.99
CA ALA A 32 4.23 2.27 -6.30
C ALA A 32 3.83 1.01 -5.53
N VAL A 33 2.92 1.14 -4.56
CA VAL A 33 2.51 0.01 -3.73
C VAL A 33 1.42 -0.80 -4.41
N VAL A 34 1.75 -2.03 -4.82
CA VAL A 34 0.86 -2.94 -5.59
C VAL A 34 0.52 -4.24 -4.86
N LYS A 35 0.74 -4.31 -3.55
CA LYS A 35 0.43 -5.47 -2.72
C LYS A 35 -1.02 -5.95 -2.90
N ALA A 36 -1.28 -7.22 -2.58
CA ALA A 36 -2.58 -7.87 -2.69
C ALA A 36 -3.15 -7.74 -4.12
N ASN A 37 -2.34 -8.13 -5.12
CA ASN A 37 -2.69 -8.07 -6.52
C ASN A 37 -3.17 -6.68 -6.97
N ALA A 38 -2.35 -5.65 -6.66
CA ALA A 38 -2.66 -4.25 -6.92
C ALA A 38 -3.99 -3.81 -6.24
N TYR A 39 -4.11 -4.07 -4.93
CA TYR A 39 -5.34 -3.79 -4.16
C TYR A 39 -6.59 -4.43 -4.81
N GLY A 40 -6.44 -5.63 -5.37
CA GLY A 40 -7.51 -6.36 -6.04
C GLY A 40 -7.79 -5.95 -7.49
N HIS A 41 -7.09 -4.94 -8.01
CA HIS A 41 -7.29 -4.47 -9.38
C HIS A 41 -6.63 -5.34 -10.45
N GLY A 42 -5.67 -6.18 -10.04
CA GLY A 42 -4.87 -7.02 -10.93
C GLY A 42 -3.58 -6.35 -11.38
N ILE A 43 -2.42 -6.89 -10.95
CA ILE A 43 -1.10 -6.35 -11.30
C ILE A 43 -0.94 -6.24 -12.82
N GLU A 44 -1.32 -7.27 -13.57
CA GLU A 44 -1.22 -7.28 -15.04
C GLU A 44 -1.99 -6.14 -15.70
N ARG A 45 -3.15 -5.78 -15.14
CA ARG A 45 -4.02 -4.73 -15.70
C ARG A 45 -3.47 -3.32 -15.48
N VAL A 46 -2.74 -3.12 -14.38
CA VAL A 46 -2.22 -1.79 -14.00
C VAL A 46 -0.75 -1.60 -14.32
N PHE A 47 -0.03 -2.66 -14.66
CA PHE A 47 1.42 -2.69 -14.81
C PHE A 47 1.96 -1.61 -15.77
N GLU A 48 1.38 -1.49 -16.97
CA GLU A 48 1.83 -0.50 -17.95
C GLU A 48 1.69 0.95 -17.45
N ALA A 49 0.65 1.22 -16.67
CA ALA A 49 0.42 2.54 -16.08
C ALA A 49 1.42 2.89 -14.95
N LEU A 50 2.12 1.90 -14.42
CA LEU A 50 3.10 2.07 -13.35
C LEU A 50 4.55 2.14 -13.84
N ARG A 51 4.82 2.04 -15.14
CA ARG A 51 6.18 2.03 -15.70
C ARG A 51 7.00 3.28 -15.37
N SER A 52 6.36 4.40 -15.08
CA SER A 52 7.04 5.63 -14.69
C SER A 52 7.35 5.73 -13.20
N ALA A 53 6.98 4.73 -12.38
CA ALA A 53 7.38 4.66 -10.98
C ALA A 53 8.89 4.41 -10.85
N ASP A 54 9.50 4.87 -9.75
CA ASP A 54 10.93 4.64 -9.49
C ASP A 54 11.19 3.24 -8.92
N GLY A 55 10.17 2.66 -8.26
CA GLY A 55 10.18 1.31 -7.76
C GLY A 55 8.77 0.79 -7.51
N ILE A 56 8.63 -0.52 -7.35
CA ILE A 56 7.37 -1.18 -6.99
C ILE A 56 7.52 -1.83 -5.62
N ALA A 57 6.51 -1.67 -4.76
CA ALA A 57 6.50 -2.25 -3.42
C ALA A 57 5.28 -3.17 -3.22
N LEU A 58 5.53 -4.33 -2.65
CA LEU A 58 4.55 -5.41 -2.49
C LEU A 58 4.88 -6.27 -1.26
N LEU A 59 4.17 -7.39 -1.08
CA LEU A 59 4.39 -8.30 0.06
C LEU A 59 4.83 -9.69 -0.37
N ASP A 60 4.35 -10.19 -1.50
CA ASP A 60 4.45 -11.58 -1.92
C ASP A 60 5.53 -11.79 -2.98
N LEU A 61 6.33 -12.84 -2.81
CA LEU A 61 7.37 -13.24 -3.77
C LEU A 61 6.79 -13.66 -5.12
N ALA A 62 5.60 -14.26 -5.15
CA ALA A 62 4.94 -14.62 -6.40
C ALA A 62 4.54 -13.38 -7.20
N GLU A 63 4.06 -12.32 -6.53
CA GLU A 63 3.78 -11.02 -7.17
C GLU A 63 5.08 -10.38 -7.71
N ALA A 64 6.20 -10.51 -6.97
CA ALA A 64 7.50 -10.03 -7.45
C ALA A 64 7.98 -10.80 -8.70
N GLN A 65 7.82 -12.12 -8.72
CA GLN A 65 8.12 -12.93 -9.91
C GLN A 65 7.26 -12.53 -11.12
N GLN A 66 5.96 -12.33 -10.89
CA GLN A 66 5.02 -11.88 -11.93
C GLN A 66 5.47 -10.52 -12.53
N LEU A 67 5.85 -9.56 -11.70
CA LEU A 67 6.36 -8.27 -12.19
C LEU A 67 7.63 -8.42 -13.02
N ARG A 68 8.56 -9.30 -12.63
CA ARG A 68 9.76 -9.61 -13.43
C ARG A 68 9.41 -10.24 -14.76
N GLN A 69 8.42 -11.14 -14.81
CA GLN A 69 7.90 -11.76 -16.03
C GLN A 69 7.22 -10.73 -16.95
N LEU A 70 6.47 -9.78 -16.38
CA LEU A 70 5.88 -8.64 -17.12
C LEU A 70 6.93 -7.64 -17.64
N GLY A 71 8.20 -7.82 -17.29
CA GLY A 71 9.31 -7.01 -17.81
C GLY A 71 9.72 -5.83 -16.92
N TRP A 72 9.27 -5.76 -15.66
CA TRP A 72 9.78 -4.77 -14.72
C TRP A 72 11.27 -5.02 -14.42
N ARG A 73 12.12 -4.02 -14.66
CA ARG A 73 13.58 -4.08 -14.41
C ARG A 73 14.03 -3.17 -13.26
N GLY A 74 13.17 -2.27 -12.81
CA GLY A 74 13.45 -1.38 -11.69
C GLY A 74 13.45 -2.09 -10.33
N PRO A 75 13.73 -1.36 -9.24
CA PRO A 75 13.67 -1.88 -7.89
C PRO A 75 12.30 -2.48 -7.53
N ILE A 76 12.30 -3.57 -6.76
CA ILE A 76 11.11 -4.15 -6.13
C ILE A 76 11.40 -4.29 -4.64
N LEU A 77 10.50 -3.81 -3.79
CA LEU A 77 10.62 -3.83 -2.34
C LEU A 77 9.57 -4.73 -1.70
N LEU A 78 10.02 -5.73 -0.94
CA LEU A 78 9.17 -6.54 -0.05
C LEU A 78 8.94 -5.77 1.27
N LEU A 79 7.72 -5.26 1.49
CA LEU A 79 7.38 -4.38 2.61
C LEU A 79 7.33 -5.06 3.99
N GLU A 80 7.28 -6.38 4.02
CA GLU A 80 7.31 -7.22 5.24
C GLU A 80 8.57 -8.07 5.31
N GLY A 81 9.45 -7.96 4.31
CA GLY A 81 10.65 -8.77 4.21
C GLY A 81 10.36 -10.21 3.80
N VAL A 82 11.16 -11.12 4.29
CA VAL A 82 11.08 -12.56 4.02
C VAL A 82 10.43 -13.31 5.18
N PHE A 83 9.73 -14.39 4.89
CA PHE A 83 9.01 -15.21 5.87
C PHE A 83 9.76 -16.48 6.24
N GLU A 84 10.71 -16.89 5.40
CA GLU A 84 11.55 -18.07 5.60
C GLU A 84 12.97 -17.81 5.11
N PRO A 85 14.01 -18.51 5.65
CA PRO A 85 15.39 -18.34 5.21
C PRO A 85 15.62 -18.60 3.72
N ARG A 86 14.88 -19.56 3.13
CA ARG A 86 14.99 -19.90 1.70
C ARG A 86 14.52 -18.76 0.77
N ASP A 87 13.69 -17.86 1.25
CA ASP A 87 13.19 -16.72 0.46
C ASP A 87 14.31 -15.75 0.08
N LEU A 88 15.38 -15.69 0.87
CA LEU A 88 16.56 -14.86 0.61
C LEU A 88 17.27 -15.22 -0.69
N GLU A 89 17.26 -16.50 -1.09
CA GLU A 89 17.80 -16.92 -2.37
C GLU A 89 16.98 -16.33 -3.52
N LEU A 90 15.66 -16.35 -3.39
CA LEU A 90 14.78 -15.74 -4.40
C LEU A 90 14.94 -14.22 -4.45
N CYS A 91 15.13 -13.57 -3.29
CA CYS A 91 15.45 -12.14 -3.23
C CYS A 91 16.74 -11.83 -3.99
N SER A 92 17.79 -12.63 -3.81
CA SER A 92 19.05 -12.48 -4.55
C SER A 92 18.84 -12.67 -6.06
N ARG A 93 18.18 -13.76 -6.46
CA ARG A 93 17.95 -14.11 -7.87
C ARG A 93 17.11 -13.07 -8.63
N LEU A 94 16.11 -12.49 -7.96
CA LEU A 94 15.23 -11.49 -8.54
C LEU A 94 15.69 -10.04 -8.27
N SER A 95 16.83 -9.85 -7.61
CA SER A 95 17.34 -8.54 -7.19
C SER A 95 16.27 -7.73 -6.45
N LEU A 96 15.70 -8.34 -5.40
CA LEU A 96 14.68 -7.68 -4.57
C LEU A 96 15.34 -6.94 -3.42
N TRP A 97 14.79 -5.79 -3.09
CA TRP A 97 15.04 -5.12 -1.82
C TRP A 97 14.01 -5.63 -0.81
N HIS A 98 14.39 -5.76 0.45
CA HIS A 98 13.43 -6.24 1.43
C HIS A 98 13.56 -5.53 2.78
N VAL A 99 12.44 -5.46 3.49
CA VAL A 99 12.38 -4.89 4.84
C VAL A 99 12.90 -5.90 5.86
N VAL A 100 13.65 -5.41 6.84
CA VAL A 100 14.05 -6.14 8.04
C VAL A 100 13.39 -5.46 9.25
N HIS A 101 12.58 -6.19 9.99
CA HIS A 101 11.76 -5.65 11.07
C HIS A 101 11.84 -6.43 12.39
N CYS A 102 12.58 -7.54 12.43
CA CYS A 102 12.78 -8.36 13.63
C CYS A 102 14.15 -9.04 13.62
N GLU A 103 14.59 -9.48 14.80
CA GLU A 103 15.89 -10.14 15.00
C GLU A 103 16.04 -11.40 14.16
N GLN A 104 14.97 -12.17 14.04
CA GLN A 104 14.98 -13.43 13.28
C GLN A 104 15.37 -13.21 11.81
N GLN A 105 14.91 -12.14 11.18
CA GLN A 105 15.29 -11.82 9.80
C GLN A 105 16.78 -11.44 9.71
N ILE A 106 17.36 -10.79 10.75
CA ILE A 106 18.80 -10.53 10.82
C ILE A 106 19.57 -11.84 10.94
N ASP A 107 19.10 -12.78 11.78
CA ASP A 107 19.71 -14.10 11.94
C ASP A 107 19.69 -14.91 10.64
N TRP A 108 18.58 -14.85 9.89
CA TRP A 108 18.49 -15.51 8.59
C TRP A 108 19.47 -14.92 7.57
N LEU A 109 19.59 -13.58 7.52
CA LEU A 109 20.59 -12.91 6.68
C LEU A 109 22.01 -13.32 7.04
N ALA A 110 22.35 -13.34 8.34
CA ALA A 110 23.67 -13.73 8.81
C ALA A 110 24.03 -15.16 8.44
N ALA A 111 23.05 -16.08 8.44
CA ALA A 111 23.22 -17.49 8.06
C ALA A 111 23.19 -17.72 6.54
N HIS A 112 22.70 -16.74 5.76
CA HIS A 112 22.51 -16.90 4.32
C HIS A 112 23.83 -16.84 3.56
N LYS A 113 24.08 -17.87 2.75
CA LYS A 113 25.25 -17.94 1.86
C LYS A 113 24.91 -17.33 0.52
N THR A 114 25.05 -16.02 0.39
CA THR A 114 24.85 -15.33 -0.89
C THR A 114 26.16 -14.85 -1.48
N GLN A 115 26.25 -14.85 -2.81
CA GLN A 115 27.36 -14.20 -3.54
C GLN A 115 27.00 -12.74 -3.95
N VAL A 116 25.73 -12.39 -3.85
CA VAL A 116 25.23 -11.05 -4.17
C VAL A 116 24.66 -10.41 -2.91
N PRO A 117 25.34 -9.42 -2.33
CA PRO A 117 24.84 -8.70 -1.18
C PRO A 117 23.48 -8.07 -1.46
N GLN A 118 22.64 -7.98 -0.42
CA GLN A 118 21.26 -7.55 -0.52
C GLN A 118 21.08 -6.13 0.01
N ARG A 119 20.13 -5.41 -0.57
CA ARG A 119 19.70 -4.09 -0.09
C ARG A 119 18.50 -4.23 0.83
N VAL A 120 18.56 -3.63 2.00
CA VAL A 120 17.54 -3.78 3.03
C VAL A 120 17.01 -2.42 3.51
N PHE A 121 15.72 -2.40 3.88
CA PHE A 121 15.14 -1.32 4.66
C PHE A 121 14.98 -1.77 6.10
N LEU A 122 15.76 -1.21 7.00
CA LEU A 122 15.58 -1.44 8.44
C LEU A 122 14.34 -0.66 8.90
N LYS A 123 13.34 -1.40 9.40
CA LYS A 123 12.05 -0.83 9.78
C LYS A 123 11.97 -0.53 11.27
N MET A 124 11.57 0.71 11.58
CA MET A 124 11.27 1.14 12.94
C MET A 124 9.78 1.09 13.24
N ASN A 125 9.44 0.64 14.42
CA ASN A 125 8.16 0.92 15.06
C ASN A 125 8.26 2.26 15.80
N SER A 126 7.85 3.33 15.13
CA SER A 126 7.84 4.68 15.71
C SER A 126 6.55 5.01 16.48
N GLY A 127 5.57 4.10 16.49
CA GLY A 127 4.30 4.29 17.22
C GLY A 127 3.08 3.54 16.65
N MET A 128 3.19 2.96 15.46
CA MET A 128 2.09 2.18 14.85
C MET A 128 1.86 0.82 15.53
N ASN A 129 2.86 0.27 16.22
CA ASN A 129 2.80 -0.99 16.98
C ASN A 129 2.38 -2.21 16.18
N ARG A 130 2.81 -2.29 14.91
CA ARG A 130 2.54 -3.41 14.03
C ARG A 130 3.81 -4.22 13.72
N LEU A 131 4.82 -3.62 13.10
CA LEU A 131 6.09 -4.23 12.73
C LEU A 131 7.24 -3.23 12.90
N GLY A 132 8.43 -3.71 13.20
CA GLY A 132 9.65 -2.91 13.29
C GLY A 132 10.29 -2.95 14.67
N PHE A 133 11.57 -2.62 14.70
CA PHE A 133 12.33 -2.47 15.94
C PHE A 133 11.87 -1.24 16.73
N THR A 134 11.79 -1.36 18.03
CA THR A 134 11.55 -0.21 18.89
C THR A 134 12.71 0.79 18.80
N PRO A 135 12.51 2.10 19.07
CA PRO A 135 13.58 3.10 19.01
C PRO A 135 14.82 2.70 19.84
N GLY A 136 14.63 2.13 21.03
CA GLY A 136 15.73 1.70 21.91
C GLY A 136 16.56 0.52 21.38
N ARG A 137 15.99 -0.31 20.48
CA ARG A 137 16.68 -1.45 19.85
C ARG A 137 17.16 -1.16 18.43
N TYR A 138 16.77 -0.03 17.86
CA TYR A 138 16.96 0.26 16.45
C TYR A 138 18.44 0.35 16.06
N ARG A 139 19.25 1.09 16.84
CA ARG A 139 20.68 1.25 16.54
C ARG A 139 21.47 -0.05 16.71
N SER A 140 21.10 -0.90 17.66
CA SER A 140 21.74 -2.22 17.78
C SER A 140 21.40 -3.14 16.60
N ALA A 141 20.16 -3.10 16.13
CA ALA A 141 19.76 -3.83 14.92
C ALA A 141 20.50 -3.33 13.67
N TRP A 142 20.64 -2.00 13.53
CA TRP A 142 21.46 -1.40 12.47
C TRP A 142 22.91 -1.88 12.54
N ALA A 143 23.54 -1.83 13.72
CA ALA A 143 24.93 -2.25 13.89
C ALA A 143 25.14 -3.72 13.53
N ARG A 144 24.20 -4.60 13.89
CA ARG A 144 24.21 -6.00 13.50
C ARG A 144 24.12 -6.16 11.97
N LEU A 145 23.18 -5.50 11.31
CA LEU A 145 23.03 -5.56 9.86
C LEU A 145 24.25 -5.01 9.12
N ASN A 146 24.80 -3.88 9.60
CA ASN A 146 25.96 -3.24 8.99
C ASN A 146 27.25 -4.06 9.09
N ALA A 147 27.30 -5.00 10.01
CA ALA A 147 28.42 -5.94 10.15
C ALA A 147 28.31 -7.18 9.23
N LEU A 148 27.18 -7.36 8.54
CA LEU A 148 26.96 -8.54 7.70
C LEU A 148 27.47 -8.31 6.28
N PRO A 149 28.39 -9.18 5.77
CA PRO A 149 28.83 -9.12 4.39
C PRO A 149 27.72 -9.44 3.38
N GLN A 150 26.59 -9.98 3.82
CA GLN A 150 25.41 -10.26 3.04
C GLN A 150 24.57 -9.01 2.75
N VAL A 151 24.85 -7.88 3.40
CA VAL A 151 24.12 -6.62 3.27
C VAL A 151 24.99 -5.58 2.57
N ASP A 152 24.53 -5.07 1.44
CA ASP A 152 25.21 -4.04 0.64
C ASP A 152 24.85 -2.61 1.11
N GLU A 153 23.55 -2.40 1.30
CA GLU A 153 23.01 -1.08 1.63
C GLU A 153 21.88 -1.20 2.65
N ILE A 154 21.90 -0.33 3.65
CA ILE A 154 20.84 -0.22 4.67
C ILE A 154 20.16 1.12 4.51
N SER A 155 18.89 1.09 4.12
CA SER A 155 17.98 2.23 4.15
C SER A 155 17.08 2.15 5.39
N PHE A 156 16.39 3.23 5.72
CA PHE A 156 15.58 3.34 6.93
C PHE A 156 14.12 3.55 6.60
N MET A 157 13.23 2.89 7.36
CA MET A 157 11.80 2.97 7.14
C MET A 157 11.02 3.06 8.44
N THR A 158 9.95 3.84 8.44
CA THR A 158 8.85 3.73 9.41
C THR A 158 7.50 3.78 8.68
N HIS A 159 6.42 3.62 9.41
CA HIS A 159 5.05 3.79 8.90
C HIS A 159 4.21 4.49 9.93
N PHE A 160 3.57 5.59 9.54
CA PHE A 160 2.75 6.39 10.41
C PHE A 160 1.37 5.78 10.63
N SER A 161 0.89 5.78 11.87
CA SER A 161 -0.48 5.41 12.22
C SER A 161 -1.46 6.57 12.02
N ASP A 162 -1.00 7.81 12.18
CA ASP A 162 -1.87 8.98 12.34
C ASP A 162 -1.66 10.04 11.24
N ALA A 163 -1.15 9.64 10.07
CA ALA A 163 -0.96 10.57 8.94
C ALA A 163 -2.28 11.03 8.29
N ASP A 164 -3.35 10.28 8.49
CA ASP A 164 -4.73 10.57 8.09
C ASP A 164 -5.57 11.19 9.20
N ALA A 165 -4.97 11.45 10.37
CA ALA A 165 -5.63 12.04 11.52
C ALA A 165 -6.26 13.41 11.20
N GLY A 166 -7.47 13.61 11.68
CA GLY A 166 -8.19 14.89 11.58
C GLY A 166 -7.68 15.94 12.56
N ALA A 167 -8.21 17.15 12.46
CA ALA A 167 -7.87 18.25 13.34
C ALA A 167 -8.09 17.89 14.82
N GLY A 168 -7.11 18.20 15.67
CA GLY A 168 -7.15 17.91 17.11
C GLY A 168 -6.68 16.51 17.51
N GLN A 169 -6.26 15.66 16.57
CA GLN A 169 -5.65 14.37 16.84
C GLN A 169 -4.10 14.47 16.88
N PRO A 170 -3.38 13.47 17.45
CA PRO A 170 -1.94 13.56 17.69
C PRO A 170 -1.05 13.82 16.47
N GLY A 171 -1.49 13.41 15.27
CA GLY A 171 -0.68 13.53 14.06
C GLY A 171 0.61 12.72 14.11
N ILE A 172 1.53 13.03 13.18
CA ILE A 172 2.76 12.22 12.97
C ILE A 172 4.00 12.73 13.70
N SER A 173 3.96 13.94 14.29
CA SER A 173 5.17 14.64 14.79
C SER A 173 5.99 13.82 15.76
N ALA A 174 5.36 13.19 16.76
CA ALA A 174 6.05 12.35 17.73
C ALA A 174 6.65 11.07 17.11
N GLN A 175 5.98 10.47 16.13
CA GLN A 175 6.48 9.30 15.40
C GLN A 175 7.68 9.68 14.52
N LEU A 176 7.59 10.81 13.86
CA LEU A 176 8.64 11.37 13.02
C LEU A 176 9.88 11.74 13.84
N GLN A 177 9.69 12.40 14.99
CA GLN A 177 10.79 12.76 15.89
C GLN A 177 11.54 11.51 16.37
N ARG A 178 10.83 10.47 16.83
CA ARG A 178 11.47 9.19 17.25
C ARG A 178 12.29 8.57 16.12
N PHE A 179 11.78 8.64 14.89
CA PHE A 179 12.48 8.11 13.73
C PHE A 179 13.75 8.90 13.42
N HIS A 180 13.67 10.23 13.40
CA HIS A 180 14.83 11.09 13.15
C HIS A 180 15.90 10.95 14.24
N ASP A 181 15.52 10.90 15.52
CA ASP A 181 16.47 10.73 16.62
C ASP A 181 17.23 9.41 16.53
N ALA A 182 16.54 8.34 16.20
CA ALA A 182 17.15 7.01 16.08
C ALA A 182 18.01 6.84 14.81
N THR A 183 17.69 7.56 13.72
CA THR A 183 18.44 7.50 12.45
C THR A 183 19.44 8.64 12.28
N ARG A 184 19.54 9.55 13.26
CA ARG A 184 20.50 10.66 13.21
C ARG A 184 21.92 10.13 12.99
N ASP A 185 22.65 10.74 12.06
CA ASP A 185 24.03 10.41 11.69
C ASP A 185 24.25 8.98 11.13
N LEU A 186 23.19 8.23 10.88
CA LEU A 186 23.30 6.95 10.18
C LEU A 186 23.26 7.19 8.67
N PRO A 187 24.19 6.60 7.90
CA PRO A 187 24.19 6.69 6.44
C PRO A 187 23.09 5.80 5.87
N GLY A 188 22.35 6.29 4.90
CA GLY A 188 21.30 5.53 4.19
C GLY A 188 20.07 6.35 3.89
N GLU A 189 19.31 5.88 2.91
CA GLU A 189 18.08 6.52 2.44
C GLU A 189 16.92 6.32 3.43
N ARG A 190 15.97 7.22 3.40
CA ARG A 190 14.82 7.23 4.31
C ARG A 190 13.51 7.11 3.56
N SER A 191 12.58 6.35 4.14
CA SER A 191 11.23 6.19 3.61
C SER A 191 10.20 6.24 4.75
N VAL A 192 9.48 7.35 4.88
CA VAL A 192 8.50 7.55 5.95
C VAL A 192 7.07 7.72 5.43
N GLY A 193 6.88 8.44 4.30
CA GLY A 193 5.57 8.82 3.77
C GLY A 193 4.76 7.64 3.22
N ASN A 194 3.58 7.40 3.82
CA ASN A 194 2.49 6.63 3.23
C ASN A 194 1.61 7.55 2.36
N SER A 195 0.49 7.07 1.83
CA SER A 195 -0.43 7.85 0.99
C SER A 195 -0.88 9.16 1.64
N ALA A 196 -1.27 9.12 2.92
CA ALA A 196 -1.76 10.29 3.64
C ALA A 196 -0.66 11.33 3.86
N ALA A 197 0.49 10.90 4.39
CA ALA A 197 1.65 11.77 4.59
C ALA A 197 2.13 12.38 3.27
N THR A 198 2.15 11.61 2.18
CA THR A 198 2.54 12.11 0.85
C THR A 198 1.62 13.23 0.37
N LEU A 199 0.28 13.08 0.52
CA LEU A 199 -0.67 14.07 0.00
C LEU A 199 -0.76 15.35 0.85
N ARG A 200 -0.69 15.26 2.18
CA ARG A 200 -0.88 16.43 3.07
C ARG A 200 0.42 17.07 3.54
N GLN A 201 1.53 16.31 3.53
CA GLN A 201 2.77 16.72 4.19
C GLN A 201 4.01 16.51 3.30
N GLY A 202 3.80 16.22 2.01
CA GLY A 202 4.91 15.98 1.07
C GLY A 202 5.85 17.18 0.91
N ASP A 203 5.35 18.39 1.15
CA ASP A 203 6.16 19.63 1.14
C ASP A 203 6.87 19.91 2.47
N ASP A 204 6.51 19.23 3.57
CA ASP A 204 7.18 19.38 4.85
C ASP A 204 8.59 18.77 4.77
N ALA A 205 9.61 19.59 5.03
CA ALA A 205 11.00 19.16 5.02
C ALA A 205 11.30 17.99 5.97
N LEU A 206 10.52 17.83 7.04
CA LEU A 206 10.68 16.73 7.99
C LEU A 206 10.07 15.42 7.46
N VAL A 207 9.05 15.51 6.60
CA VAL A 207 8.43 14.35 5.94
C VAL A 207 9.10 14.06 4.59
N ARG A 208 9.80 15.06 4.02
CA ARG A 208 10.65 14.84 2.84
C ARG A 208 11.66 13.74 3.16
N CYS A 209 11.66 12.74 2.35
CA CYS A 209 12.54 11.60 2.46
C CYS A 209 12.90 11.14 1.07
N ASP A 210 13.88 10.26 0.97
CA ASP A 210 14.35 9.79 -0.34
C ASP A 210 13.28 9.00 -1.10
N TRP A 211 12.35 8.34 -0.35
CA TRP A 211 11.31 7.52 -0.92
C TRP A 211 9.95 7.72 -0.22
N VAL A 212 8.89 7.92 -1.01
CA VAL A 212 7.50 7.85 -0.57
C VAL A 212 6.83 6.56 -1.04
N ARG A 213 5.78 6.11 -0.33
CA ARG A 213 5.09 4.84 -0.59
C ARG A 213 3.58 5.04 -0.75
N PRO A 214 3.13 5.72 -1.81
CA PRO A 214 1.71 5.82 -2.11
C PRO A 214 1.14 4.42 -2.43
N GLY A 215 0.02 4.10 -1.81
CA GLY A 215 -0.74 2.87 -2.04
C GLY A 215 -2.16 3.20 -2.47
N ILE A 216 -3.07 3.40 -1.53
CA ILE A 216 -4.50 3.58 -1.79
C ILE A 216 -4.80 4.71 -2.78
N VAL A 217 -4.03 5.78 -2.76
CA VAL A 217 -4.18 6.93 -3.68
C VAL A 217 -3.95 6.56 -5.13
N LEU A 218 -3.10 5.56 -5.42
CA LEU A 218 -2.88 5.09 -6.79
C LEU A 218 -4.15 4.50 -7.40
N TYR A 219 -5.06 4.00 -6.55
CA TYR A 219 -6.33 3.38 -6.93
C TYR A 219 -7.51 4.37 -6.86
N GLY A 220 -7.22 5.64 -6.57
CA GLY A 220 -8.20 6.72 -6.63
C GLY A 220 -9.07 6.86 -5.40
N ALA A 221 -8.66 6.30 -4.27
CA ALA A 221 -9.37 6.47 -3.00
C ALA A 221 -8.62 7.45 -2.08
N SER A 222 -9.37 8.29 -1.37
CA SER A 222 -8.81 9.16 -0.33
C SER A 222 -8.39 8.33 0.88
N PRO A 223 -7.20 8.56 1.46
CA PRO A 223 -6.85 8.01 2.76
C PRO A 223 -7.51 8.73 3.93
N PHE A 224 -8.23 9.83 3.69
CA PHE A 224 -8.80 10.70 4.72
C PHE A 224 -10.31 10.52 4.82
N ALA A 225 -10.84 10.53 6.04
CA ALA A 225 -12.28 10.51 6.29
C ALA A 225 -12.95 11.89 6.05
N ASP A 226 -12.19 12.97 6.19
CA ASP A 226 -12.62 14.36 6.13
C ASP A 226 -12.43 15.03 4.75
N ALA A 227 -11.85 14.32 3.80
CA ALA A 227 -11.56 14.87 2.47
C ALA A 227 -11.79 13.84 1.36
N SER A 228 -12.50 14.22 0.32
CA SER A 228 -12.81 13.35 -0.81
C SER A 228 -11.58 13.11 -1.71
N ALA A 229 -11.60 12.03 -2.48
CA ALA A 229 -10.56 11.74 -3.47
C ALA A 229 -10.45 12.85 -4.54
N GLU A 230 -11.58 13.46 -4.90
CA GLU A 230 -11.65 14.54 -5.88
C GLU A 230 -10.93 15.80 -5.41
N SER A 231 -10.96 16.10 -4.09
CA SER A 231 -10.27 17.27 -3.53
C SER A 231 -8.75 17.19 -3.71
N PHE A 232 -8.21 15.99 -3.86
CA PHE A 232 -6.80 15.72 -4.21
C PHE A 232 -6.58 15.53 -5.70
N GLY A 233 -7.61 15.66 -6.52
CA GLY A 233 -7.57 15.43 -7.97
C GLY A 233 -7.31 13.96 -8.34
N LEU A 234 -7.70 13.01 -7.49
CA LEU A 234 -7.59 11.58 -7.76
C LEU A 234 -8.74 11.11 -8.65
N LYS A 235 -8.49 10.08 -9.46
CA LYS A 235 -9.47 9.46 -10.33
C LYS A 235 -9.73 8.02 -9.91
N PRO A 236 -11.01 7.56 -9.84
CA PRO A 236 -11.32 6.18 -9.51
C PRO A 236 -10.76 5.23 -10.59
N VAL A 237 -10.11 4.16 -10.14
CA VAL A 237 -9.46 3.18 -11.03
C VAL A 237 -10.38 2.05 -11.40
N MET A 238 -11.45 1.80 -10.63
CA MET A 238 -12.41 0.71 -10.88
C MET A 238 -13.82 1.27 -11.02
N THR A 239 -14.54 0.77 -12.03
CA THR A 239 -15.99 0.91 -12.15
C THR A 239 -16.64 -0.46 -12.03
N LEU A 240 -17.48 -0.66 -11.02
CA LEU A 240 -18.34 -1.83 -10.92
C LEU A 240 -19.69 -1.52 -11.57
N SER A 241 -20.07 -2.28 -12.58
CA SER A 241 -21.34 -2.12 -13.31
C SER A 241 -22.14 -3.42 -13.31
N SER A 242 -23.45 -3.29 -13.34
CA SER A 242 -24.35 -4.42 -13.47
C SER A 242 -25.66 -3.99 -14.13
N LYS A 243 -26.60 -4.94 -14.31
CA LYS A 243 -27.92 -4.70 -14.91
C LYS A 243 -29.04 -4.97 -13.92
N ILE A 244 -30.15 -4.25 -14.09
CA ILE A 244 -31.40 -4.55 -13.40
C ILE A 244 -32.00 -5.82 -14.00
N LEU A 245 -32.27 -6.82 -13.15
CA LEU A 245 -32.89 -8.11 -13.54
C LEU A 245 -34.41 -8.05 -13.54
N ALA A 246 -34.95 -7.30 -12.57
CA ALA A 246 -36.39 -7.16 -12.38
C ALA A 246 -36.72 -5.83 -11.71
N VAL A 247 -37.95 -5.39 -11.87
CA VAL A 247 -38.51 -4.25 -11.15
C VAL A 247 -39.74 -4.74 -10.38
N GLN A 248 -39.88 -4.35 -9.12
CA GLN A 248 -41.00 -4.64 -8.27
C GLN A 248 -41.67 -3.35 -7.80
N ASP A 249 -42.96 -3.29 -7.85
CA ASP A 249 -43.76 -2.23 -7.24
C ASP A 249 -44.14 -2.69 -5.83
N VAL A 250 -43.57 -2.04 -4.83
CA VAL A 250 -43.71 -2.40 -3.40
C VAL A 250 -44.66 -1.41 -2.75
N PRO A 251 -45.77 -1.88 -2.15
CA PRO A 251 -46.74 -0.99 -1.48
C PRO A 251 -46.15 -0.43 -0.16
N ALA A 252 -46.70 0.66 0.33
CA ALA A 252 -46.37 1.22 1.65
C ALA A 252 -46.55 0.16 2.74
N GLY A 253 -45.65 0.10 3.70
CA GLY A 253 -45.61 -0.89 4.79
C GLY A 253 -45.04 -2.26 4.41
N ALA A 254 -44.80 -2.54 3.15
CA ALA A 254 -44.17 -3.80 2.75
C ALA A 254 -42.65 -3.75 2.95
N ARG A 255 -42.08 -4.93 3.27
CA ARG A 255 -40.67 -5.09 3.58
C ARG A 255 -39.90 -5.78 2.45
N VAL A 256 -38.64 -5.43 2.27
CA VAL A 256 -37.80 -5.93 1.17
C VAL A 256 -36.62 -6.74 1.72
N GLY A 257 -36.36 -7.89 1.12
CA GLY A 257 -35.18 -8.71 1.35
C GLY A 257 -35.22 -9.53 2.66
N TYR A 258 -34.07 -10.20 2.92
CA TYR A 258 -33.92 -11.03 4.11
C TYR A 258 -34.00 -10.20 5.40
N GLY A 259 -34.82 -10.65 6.35
CA GLY A 259 -35.05 -9.96 7.62
C GLY A 259 -35.90 -8.69 7.47
N GLY A 260 -36.21 -8.24 6.25
CA GLY A 260 -37.07 -7.09 6.01
C GLY A 260 -36.57 -5.81 6.66
N THR A 261 -35.28 -5.54 6.64
CA THR A 261 -34.67 -4.36 7.27
C THR A 261 -35.11 -3.05 6.63
N PHE A 262 -35.40 -3.09 5.32
CA PHE A 262 -36.01 -1.98 4.60
C PHE A 262 -37.54 -2.15 4.58
N GLU A 263 -38.26 -1.13 5.04
CA GLU A 263 -39.72 -1.03 4.95
C GLU A 263 -40.10 0.18 4.12
N ALA A 264 -40.93 -0.03 3.08
CA ALA A 264 -41.35 1.02 2.19
C ALA A 264 -42.32 1.99 2.89
N GLN A 265 -41.92 3.21 3.17
CA GLN A 265 -42.74 4.24 3.83
C GLN A 265 -43.86 4.78 2.91
N ARG A 266 -43.73 4.56 1.61
CA ARG A 266 -44.69 4.93 0.56
C ARG A 266 -44.63 3.91 -0.58
N PRO A 267 -45.59 3.84 -1.49
CA PRO A 267 -45.46 3.02 -2.70
C PRO A 267 -44.11 3.30 -3.39
N THR A 268 -43.26 2.28 -3.50
CA THR A 268 -41.87 2.39 -3.90
C THR A 268 -41.57 1.42 -5.01
N ARG A 269 -40.92 1.89 -6.09
CA ARG A 269 -40.40 1.03 -7.16
C ARG A 269 -38.97 0.58 -6.83
N VAL A 270 -38.75 -0.73 -6.79
CA VAL A 270 -37.46 -1.36 -6.41
C VAL A 270 -36.87 -2.08 -7.59
N GLY A 271 -35.63 -1.76 -7.96
CA GLY A 271 -34.85 -2.46 -8.96
C GLY A 271 -33.99 -3.56 -8.35
N ILE A 272 -34.09 -4.79 -8.85
CA ILE A 272 -33.26 -5.92 -8.45
C ILE A 272 -32.04 -5.97 -9.37
N VAL A 273 -30.86 -5.71 -8.82
CA VAL A 273 -29.58 -5.65 -9.55
C VAL A 273 -28.87 -6.99 -9.52
N ALA A 274 -28.25 -7.39 -10.63
CA ALA A 274 -27.45 -8.63 -10.73
C ALA A 274 -26.09 -8.48 -10.02
N CYS A 275 -26.11 -8.14 -8.75
CA CYS A 275 -24.93 -7.99 -7.90
C CYS A 275 -25.29 -8.38 -6.46
N GLY A 276 -24.43 -9.12 -5.78
CA GLY A 276 -24.67 -9.49 -4.39
C GLY A 276 -23.42 -10.05 -3.73
N TYR A 277 -23.57 -10.52 -2.50
CA TYR A 277 -22.44 -11.00 -1.68
C TYR A 277 -21.71 -12.20 -2.30
N ALA A 278 -22.38 -13.02 -3.10
CA ALA A 278 -21.74 -14.12 -3.85
C ALA A 278 -20.77 -13.61 -4.96
N ASP A 279 -20.91 -12.36 -5.38
CA ASP A 279 -20.03 -11.70 -6.34
C ASP A 279 -18.92 -10.88 -5.64
N GLY A 280 -18.83 -10.95 -4.30
CA GLY A 280 -17.87 -10.18 -3.50
C GLY A 280 -18.39 -8.81 -3.02
N TYR A 281 -19.64 -8.43 -3.33
CA TYR A 281 -20.23 -7.20 -2.83
C TYR A 281 -20.55 -7.32 -1.34
N PRO A 282 -20.25 -6.32 -0.49
CA PRO A 282 -20.50 -6.43 0.94
C PRO A 282 -21.97 -6.69 1.26
N ARG A 283 -22.26 -7.72 2.09
CA ARG A 283 -23.63 -8.05 2.48
C ARG A 283 -24.32 -6.93 3.27
N HIS A 284 -23.54 -6.16 4.01
CA HIS A 284 -23.97 -5.05 4.84
C HIS A 284 -23.47 -3.71 4.28
N ALA A 285 -23.53 -3.54 2.97
CA ALA A 285 -23.29 -2.25 2.35
C ALA A 285 -24.38 -1.27 2.80
N PRO A 286 -24.02 0.02 3.04
CA PRO A 286 -24.99 1.05 3.42
C PRO A 286 -26.04 1.32 2.38
#